data_e38e68162d52fc06031bbcf6b5c3f480
#
_entry.id   e38e68162d52fc06031bbcf6b5c3f480
#
_cell.length_a   1.000
_cell.length_b   1.000
_cell.length_c   1.000
_cell.angle_alpha   90.00
_cell.angle_beta   90.00
_cell.angle_gamma   90.00
#
_symmetry.space_group_name_H-M   'P 1'
#
loop_
_entity.id
_entity.type
_entity.pdbx_description
1 polymer ?
#
loop_
_entity_poly.entity_id
_entity_poly.type
_entity_poly.pdbx_seq_one_letter_code
_entity_poly.pdbx_strand_id
1 'polypeptide(L)'
;MAKREIFSIKAIREKKFQTLELSEEYASLMGKPEKKFISINYGESGSGKSVFTLKFANYFAKNFGKVLYNSHEEKVNQTIQDRVNNFNIDASKLYIANGLPFDRMCHYIEKNYYRLVIIDSVKYMNFTIDQLKELRERFAKRQLSVMMVDFGSSKGSPASGKDLIHASDVKMYFKDGRVHTISRYLDKPTERQLFVPQTANKQQLELFR
;
A
#
# COMPACT_ATOMS: atom_id res chain seq x y z
N MET A 1 11.52 -31.13 3.03
CA MET A 1 11.84 -30.80 4.44
C MET A 1 10.60 -30.25 5.09
N ALA A 2 10.14 -30.81 6.20
CA ALA A 2 9.00 -30.29 6.97
C ALA A 2 9.33 -28.89 7.47
N LYS A 3 8.36 -27.98 7.39
CA LYS A 3 8.50 -26.60 7.87
C LYS A 3 8.56 -26.64 9.39
N ARG A 4 9.65 -26.13 9.99
CA ARG A 4 9.78 -26.06 11.44
C ARG A 4 8.71 -25.12 12.00
N GLU A 5 7.83 -25.61 12.85
CA GLU A 5 6.68 -24.87 13.38
C GLU A 5 6.98 -24.22 14.75
N ILE A 6 7.92 -24.81 15.51
CA ILE A 6 8.29 -24.33 16.85
C ILE A 6 9.76 -23.92 16.84
N PHE A 7 10.06 -22.76 17.36
CA PHE A 7 11.41 -22.18 17.44
C PHE A 7 11.78 -21.86 18.88
N SER A 8 13.01 -22.20 19.29
CA SER A 8 13.58 -21.71 20.54
C SER A 8 13.94 -20.21 20.40
N ILE A 9 14.05 -19.53 21.53
CA ILE A 9 14.48 -18.10 21.54
C ILE A 9 15.86 -17.95 20.89
N LYS A 10 16.79 -18.88 21.13
CA LYS A 10 18.11 -18.90 20.48
C LYS A 10 17.96 -18.95 18.95
N ALA A 11 17.13 -19.88 18.44
CA ALA A 11 16.90 -20.01 17.00
C ALA A 11 16.23 -18.75 16.38
N ILE A 12 15.39 -18.04 17.14
CA ILE A 12 14.79 -16.77 16.71
C ILE A 12 15.85 -15.67 16.62
N ARG A 13 16.75 -15.56 17.59
CA ARG A 13 17.83 -14.56 17.59
C ARG A 13 18.80 -14.73 16.41
N GLU A 14 19.07 -15.97 16.03
CA GLU A 14 19.99 -16.31 14.94
C GLU A 14 19.31 -16.25 13.54
N LYS A 15 17.96 -16.14 13.50
CA LYS A 15 17.20 -16.16 12.26
C LYS A 15 17.38 -14.88 11.47
N LYS A 16 17.91 -15.01 10.26
CA LYS A 16 18.02 -13.88 9.31
C LYS A 16 16.72 -13.72 8.54
N PHE A 17 16.12 -12.54 8.63
CA PHE A 17 14.96 -12.15 7.84
C PHE A 17 15.43 -11.35 6.62
N GLN A 18 14.71 -11.52 5.50
CA GLN A 18 14.99 -10.73 4.31
C GLN A 18 14.16 -9.46 4.35
N THR A 19 14.83 -8.33 4.48
CA THR A 19 14.22 -7.00 4.52
C THR A 19 14.42 -6.22 3.24
N LEU A 20 13.67 -5.14 3.08
CA LEU A 20 13.85 -4.16 2.02
C LEU A 20 14.70 -3.00 2.56
N GLU A 21 15.74 -2.64 1.83
CA GLU A 21 16.51 -1.43 2.09
C GLU A 21 15.85 -0.28 1.31
N LEU A 22 14.91 0.37 1.96
CA LEU A 22 14.19 1.51 1.40
C LEU A 22 15.07 2.77 1.39
N SER A 23 14.81 3.70 0.46
CA SER A 23 15.39 5.05 0.54
C SER A 23 14.98 5.74 1.82
N GLU A 24 15.75 6.72 2.27
CA GLU A 24 15.49 7.48 3.50
C GLU A 24 14.05 8.01 3.55
N GLU A 25 13.56 8.45 2.41
CA GLU A 25 12.17 8.92 2.24
C GLU A 25 11.14 7.91 2.74
N TYR A 26 11.22 6.66 2.31
CA TYR A 26 10.26 5.62 2.67
C TYR A 26 10.67 4.89 3.96
N ALA A 27 11.96 4.79 4.26
CA ALA A 27 12.44 4.19 5.49
C ALA A 27 12.01 5.00 6.73
N SER A 28 11.95 6.34 6.64
CA SER A 28 11.44 7.19 7.72
C SER A 28 9.98 6.93 8.09
N LEU A 29 9.19 6.39 7.16
CA LEU A 29 7.78 6.04 7.37
C LEU A 29 7.57 4.55 7.66
N MET A 30 8.30 3.67 7.01
CA MET A 30 8.04 2.24 7.05
C MET A 30 9.05 1.46 7.89
N GLY A 31 10.23 2.01 8.16
CA GLY A 31 11.37 1.29 8.74
C GLY A 31 12.05 0.38 7.72
N LYS A 32 12.50 -0.79 8.18
CA LYS A 32 13.07 -1.86 7.34
C LYS A 32 12.09 -3.04 7.25
N PRO A 33 11.06 -2.94 6.39
CA PRO A 33 10.04 -3.98 6.30
C PRO A 33 10.59 -5.27 5.69
N GLU A 34 10.01 -6.41 6.12
CA GLU A 34 10.27 -7.67 5.45
C GLU A 34 9.76 -7.64 4.00
N LYS A 35 10.38 -8.44 3.12
CA LYS A 35 9.95 -8.57 1.71
C LYS A 35 8.55 -9.15 1.50
N LYS A 36 7.81 -9.40 2.59
CA LYS A 36 6.42 -9.88 2.62
C LYS A 36 5.53 -9.00 3.49
N PHE A 37 5.84 -7.72 3.60
CA PHE A 37 5.09 -6.81 4.43
C PHE A 37 3.64 -6.65 3.94
N ILE A 38 2.77 -6.32 4.88
CA ILE A 38 1.41 -5.87 4.61
C ILE A 38 1.29 -4.43 5.09
N SER A 39 0.81 -3.55 4.23
CA SER A 39 0.50 -2.17 4.60
C SER A 39 -0.91 -1.76 4.23
N ILE A 40 -1.45 -0.82 4.97
CA ILE A 40 -2.71 -0.16 4.67
C ILE A 40 -2.53 1.36 4.71
N ASN A 41 -2.95 2.02 3.63
CA ASN A 41 -2.98 3.47 3.43
C ASN A 41 -4.44 3.90 3.50
N TYR A 42 -4.85 4.66 4.51
CA TYR A 42 -6.24 5.07 4.67
C TYR A 42 -6.35 6.53 5.08
N GLY A 43 -7.48 7.15 4.84
CA GLY A 43 -7.72 8.57 5.13
C GLY A 43 -8.78 9.18 4.24
N GLU A 44 -9.02 10.48 4.40
CA GLU A 44 -10.04 11.21 3.67
C GLU A 44 -9.74 11.31 2.16
N SER A 45 -10.76 11.56 1.36
CA SER A 45 -10.58 11.85 -0.07
C SER A 45 -9.72 13.11 -0.23
N GLY A 46 -8.87 13.14 -1.27
CA GLY A 46 -7.98 14.29 -1.50
C GLY A 46 -6.77 14.39 -0.55
N SER A 47 -6.62 13.51 0.44
CA SER A 47 -5.52 13.55 1.42
C SER A 47 -4.13 13.14 0.88
N GLY A 48 -4.03 12.74 -0.41
CA GLY A 48 -2.77 12.38 -1.05
C GLY A 48 -2.44 10.88 -1.08
N LYS A 49 -3.33 10.01 -0.58
CA LYS A 49 -3.13 8.54 -0.54
C LYS A 49 -2.71 7.96 -1.89
N SER A 50 -3.54 8.17 -2.92
CA SER A 50 -3.31 7.56 -4.25
C SER A 50 -2.03 8.06 -4.90
N VAL A 51 -1.71 9.35 -4.73
CA VAL A 51 -0.45 9.93 -5.22
C VAL A 51 0.75 9.31 -4.52
N PHE A 52 0.73 9.23 -3.19
CA PHE A 52 1.78 8.58 -2.41
C PHE A 52 1.95 7.13 -2.82
N THR A 53 0.82 6.40 -2.92
CA THR A 53 0.81 4.97 -3.27
C THR A 53 1.38 4.75 -4.68
N LEU A 54 1.03 5.59 -5.65
CA LEU A 54 1.53 5.50 -7.01
C LEU A 54 3.04 5.83 -7.09
N LYS A 55 3.51 6.85 -6.36
CA LYS A 55 4.95 7.16 -6.25
C LYS A 55 5.73 6.03 -5.59
N PHE A 56 5.20 5.45 -4.51
CA PHE A 56 5.82 4.29 -3.88
C PHE A 56 5.84 3.08 -4.81
N ALA A 57 4.75 2.82 -5.56
CA ALA A 57 4.70 1.75 -6.58
C ALA A 57 5.79 1.91 -7.64
N ASN A 58 5.98 3.13 -8.14
CA ASN A 58 7.04 3.46 -9.10
C ASN A 58 8.44 3.20 -8.53
N TYR A 59 8.69 3.72 -7.32
CA TYR A 59 9.93 3.49 -6.58
C TYR A 59 10.20 2.00 -6.36
N PHE A 60 9.18 1.26 -5.89
CA PHE A 60 9.29 -0.17 -5.64
C PHE A 60 9.57 -0.96 -6.93
N ALA A 61 8.90 -0.61 -8.03
CA ALA A 61 9.08 -1.25 -9.32
C ALA A 61 10.50 -1.04 -9.89
N LYS A 62 11.09 0.11 -9.66
CA LYS A 62 12.47 0.43 -10.06
C LYS A 62 13.51 -0.37 -9.27
N ASN A 63 13.30 -0.55 -7.96
CA ASN A 63 14.33 -1.05 -7.04
C ASN A 63 14.17 -2.52 -6.65
N PHE A 64 12.93 -3.04 -6.54
CA PHE A 64 12.68 -4.35 -5.92
C PHE A 64 11.99 -5.36 -6.82
N GLY A 65 11.32 -4.94 -7.87
CA GLY A 65 10.73 -5.84 -8.84
C GLY A 65 9.30 -5.50 -9.24
N LYS A 66 8.65 -6.40 -9.99
CA LYS A 66 7.34 -6.15 -10.59
C LYS A 66 6.26 -5.77 -9.57
N VAL A 67 5.48 -4.76 -9.91
CA VAL A 67 4.33 -4.27 -9.14
C VAL A 67 3.05 -4.42 -9.96
N LEU A 68 2.00 -4.95 -9.34
CA LEU A 68 0.64 -4.94 -9.86
C LEU A 68 -0.17 -3.93 -9.05
N TYR A 69 -0.58 -2.85 -9.68
CA TYR A 69 -1.50 -1.85 -9.11
C TYR A 69 -2.92 -2.15 -9.62
N ASN A 70 -3.76 -2.73 -8.77
CA ASN A 70 -5.14 -3.07 -9.12
C ASN A 70 -6.08 -1.92 -8.73
N SER A 71 -6.44 -1.09 -9.72
CA SER A 71 -7.26 0.11 -9.52
C SER A 71 -8.74 -0.21 -9.69
N HIS A 72 -9.47 -0.31 -8.58
CA HIS A 72 -10.92 -0.48 -8.56
C HIS A 72 -11.69 0.83 -8.45
N GLU A 73 -11.12 1.84 -7.78
CA GLU A 73 -11.77 3.13 -7.55
C GLU A 73 -11.84 3.94 -8.84
N GLU A 74 -10.71 4.24 -9.43
CA GLU A 74 -10.65 5.13 -10.60
C GLU A 74 -10.60 4.35 -11.92
N LYS A 75 -10.14 3.10 -11.87
CA LYS A 75 -9.83 2.30 -13.06
C LYS A 75 -8.76 2.99 -13.93
N VAL A 76 -8.52 2.48 -15.14
CA VAL A 76 -7.60 3.12 -16.09
C VAL A 76 -8.38 4.18 -16.88
N ASN A 77 -8.17 5.43 -16.53
CA ASN A 77 -8.84 6.61 -17.11
C ASN A 77 -7.85 7.79 -17.24
N GLN A 78 -8.36 8.94 -17.69
CA GLN A 78 -7.57 10.15 -17.86
C GLN A 78 -6.91 10.61 -16.56
N THR A 79 -7.58 10.53 -15.42
CA THR A 79 -7.04 10.93 -14.11
C THR A 79 -5.78 10.16 -13.73
N ILE A 80 -5.77 8.84 -14.00
CA ILE A 80 -4.56 8.01 -13.81
C ILE A 80 -3.48 8.41 -14.80
N GLN A 81 -3.84 8.64 -16.07
CA GLN A 81 -2.89 9.09 -17.09
C GLN A 81 -2.23 10.42 -16.69
N ASP A 82 -3.02 11.39 -16.24
CA ASP A 82 -2.52 12.69 -15.78
C ASP A 82 -1.57 12.53 -14.58
N ARG A 83 -1.89 11.65 -13.62
CA ARG A 83 -0.99 11.36 -12.50
C ARG A 83 0.31 10.70 -12.96
N VAL A 84 0.23 9.74 -13.88
CA VAL A 84 1.42 9.09 -14.45
C VAL A 84 2.34 10.13 -15.07
N ASN A 85 1.79 11.06 -15.85
CA ASN A 85 2.55 12.11 -16.52
C ASN A 85 3.08 13.15 -15.50
N ASN A 86 2.22 13.68 -14.65
CA ASN A 86 2.56 14.78 -13.73
C ASN A 86 3.56 14.38 -12.64
N PHE A 87 3.60 13.09 -12.26
CA PHE A 87 4.52 12.58 -11.25
C PHE A 87 5.67 11.74 -11.83
N ASN A 88 5.87 11.75 -13.16
CA ASN A 88 6.93 11.03 -13.84
C ASN A 88 6.97 9.54 -13.43
N ILE A 89 5.83 8.88 -13.52
CA ILE A 89 5.70 7.44 -13.23
C ILE A 89 6.16 6.67 -14.48
N ASP A 90 7.36 6.15 -14.44
CA ASP A 90 8.07 5.63 -15.64
C ASP A 90 8.66 4.22 -15.47
N ALA A 91 8.40 3.56 -14.34
CA ALA A 91 8.95 2.24 -14.07
C ALA A 91 8.36 1.18 -15.02
N SER A 92 9.21 0.57 -15.86
CA SER A 92 8.82 -0.48 -16.81
C SER A 92 8.26 -1.76 -16.18
N LYS A 93 8.44 -1.93 -14.87
CA LYS A 93 7.93 -3.06 -14.07
C LYS A 93 6.69 -2.73 -13.26
N LEU A 94 6.07 -1.56 -13.44
CA LEU A 94 4.80 -1.18 -12.84
C LEU A 94 3.67 -1.42 -13.85
N TYR A 95 2.69 -2.23 -13.45
CA TYR A 95 1.53 -2.59 -14.25
C TYR A 95 0.27 -2.14 -13.53
N ILE A 96 -0.60 -1.40 -14.21
CA ILE A 96 -1.89 -0.95 -13.69
C ILE A 96 -2.99 -1.84 -14.28
N ALA A 97 -3.75 -2.48 -13.41
CA ALA A 97 -4.90 -3.30 -13.79
C ALA A 97 -6.21 -2.52 -13.61
N ASN A 98 -7.16 -2.80 -14.49
CA ASN A 98 -8.43 -2.09 -14.58
C ASN A 98 -9.52 -2.75 -13.70
N GLY A 99 -9.29 -2.81 -12.38
CA GLY A 99 -10.25 -3.36 -11.43
C GLY A 99 -10.46 -4.88 -11.57
N LEU A 100 -9.38 -5.66 -11.45
CA LEU A 100 -9.47 -7.13 -11.50
C LEU A 100 -10.17 -7.69 -10.26
N PRO A 101 -11.19 -8.55 -10.40
CA PRO A 101 -11.70 -9.34 -9.29
C PRO A 101 -10.61 -10.21 -8.65
N PHE A 102 -10.81 -10.61 -7.40
CA PHE A 102 -9.81 -11.33 -6.59
C PHE A 102 -9.19 -12.53 -7.30
N ASP A 103 -10.00 -13.42 -7.84
CA ASP A 103 -9.50 -14.65 -8.50
C ASP A 103 -8.67 -14.35 -9.74
N ARG A 104 -9.08 -13.35 -10.54
CA ARG A 104 -8.32 -12.92 -11.71
C ARG A 104 -7.02 -12.24 -11.30
N MET A 105 -7.03 -11.43 -10.26
CA MET A 105 -5.82 -10.84 -9.71
C MET A 105 -4.84 -11.93 -9.26
N CYS A 106 -5.31 -12.93 -8.51
CA CYS A 106 -4.51 -14.08 -8.09
C CYS A 106 -3.92 -14.85 -9.29
N HIS A 107 -4.72 -15.08 -10.33
CA HIS A 107 -4.24 -15.72 -11.56
C HIS A 107 -3.09 -14.94 -12.24
N TYR A 108 -3.20 -13.61 -12.32
CA TYR A 108 -2.10 -12.79 -12.85
C TYR A 108 -0.85 -12.85 -11.95
N ILE A 109 -1.03 -12.87 -10.62
CA ILE A 109 0.08 -13.01 -9.68
C ILE A 109 0.75 -14.37 -9.84
N GLU A 110 0.01 -15.44 -10.11
CA GLU A 110 0.58 -16.79 -10.37
C GLU A 110 1.44 -16.83 -11.63
N LYS A 111 0.94 -16.27 -12.72
CA LYS A 111 1.63 -16.27 -14.01
C LYS A 111 2.85 -15.34 -14.05
N ASN A 112 2.88 -14.32 -13.20
CA ASN A 112 3.93 -13.31 -13.18
C ASN A 112 4.56 -13.23 -11.80
N TYR A 113 5.86 -12.95 -11.72
CA TYR A 113 6.56 -12.79 -10.46
C TYR A 113 6.42 -11.35 -9.93
N TYR A 114 5.20 -10.97 -9.50
CA TYR A 114 5.01 -9.72 -8.80
C TYR A 114 5.64 -9.79 -7.40
N ARG A 115 6.23 -8.69 -6.97
CA ARG A 115 6.82 -8.49 -5.63
C ARG A 115 5.94 -7.65 -4.74
N LEU A 116 5.10 -6.82 -5.33
CA LEU A 116 4.12 -6.01 -4.64
C LEU A 116 2.80 -6.06 -5.41
N VAL A 117 1.71 -6.27 -4.71
CA VAL A 117 0.35 -6.04 -5.20
C VAL A 117 -0.26 -4.88 -4.41
N ILE A 118 -0.88 -3.95 -5.12
CA ILE A 118 -1.58 -2.81 -4.56
C ILE A 118 -3.06 -2.96 -4.89
N ILE A 119 -3.92 -2.81 -3.88
CA ILE A 119 -5.38 -2.90 -3.99
C ILE A 119 -5.96 -1.52 -3.71
N ASP A 120 -6.40 -0.83 -4.75
CA ASP A 120 -6.94 0.53 -4.68
C ASP A 120 -8.36 0.57 -5.31
N SER A 121 -9.38 0.57 -4.49
CA SER A 121 -9.38 0.52 -3.04
C SER A 121 -10.02 -0.78 -2.52
N VAL A 122 -9.71 -1.09 -1.29
CA VAL A 122 -10.26 -2.23 -0.54
C VAL A 122 -11.78 -2.22 -0.57
N LYS A 123 -12.40 -1.05 -0.35
CA LYS A 123 -13.85 -0.89 -0.32
C LYS A 123 -14.50 -1.20 -1.67
N TYR A 124 -13.99 -0.67 -2.77
CA TYR A 124 -14.56 -0.91 -4.11
C TYR A 124 -14.35 -2.33 -4.62
N MET A 125 -13.27 -2.98 -4.20
CA MET A 125 -13.02 -4.39 -4.48
C MET A 125 -13.84 -5.32 -3.59
N ASN A 126 -14.43 -4.82 -2.49
CA ASN A 126 -14.97 -5.62 -1.38
C ASN A 126 -13.93 -6.62 -0.85
N PHE A 127 -12.67 -6.17 -0.74
CA PHE A 127 -11.56 -7.02 -0.31
C PHE A 127 -11.63 -7.31 1.18
N THR A 128 -11.61 -8.60 1.54
CA THR A 128 -11.83 -9.07 2.91
C THR A 128 -10.55 -9.56 3.59
N ILE A 129 -10.62 -9.70 4.91
CA ILE A 129 -9.53 -10.30 5.70
C ILE A 129 -9.24 -11.74 5.29
N ASP A 130 -10.28 -12.51 4.88
CA ASP A 130 -10.09 -13.89 4.47
C ASP A 130 -9.41 -13.97 3.10
N GLN A 131 -9.71 -13.08 2.19
CA GLN A 131 -8.97 -12.94 0.93
C GLN A 131 -7.50 -12.53 1.16
N LEU A 132 -7.23 -11.68 2.16
CA LEU A 132 -5.85 -11.35 2.54
C LEU A 132 -5.10 -12.58 3.08
N LYS A 133 -5.74 -13.40 3.92
CA LYS A 133 -5.17 -14.66 4.42
C LYS A 133 -4.91 -15.63 3.28
N GLU A 134 -5.89 -15.84 2.39
CA GLU A 134 -5.76 -16.68 1.20
C GLU A 134 -4.58 -16.22 0.32
N LEU A 135 -4.49 -14.91 0.05
CA LEU A 135 -3.38 -14.36 -0.74
C LEU A 135 -2.02 -14.68 -0.10
N ARG A 136 -1.91 -14.56 1.23
CA ARG A 136 -0.67 -14.87 1.96
C ARG A 136 -0.33 -16.35 1.93
N GLU A 137 -1.30 -17.21 2.09
CA GLU A 137 -1.10 -18.68 2.07
C GLU A 137 -0.73 -19.16 0.67
N ARG A 138 -1.50 -18.74 -0.34
CA ARG A 138 -1.31 -19.12 -1.75
C ARG A 138 0.07 -18.69 -2.26
N PHE A 139 0.55 -17.53 -1.85
CA PHE A 139 1.85 -16.99 -2.27
C PHE A 139 2.92 -17.05 -1.16
N ALA A 140 2.76 -17.91 -0.15
CA ALA A 140 3.66 -17.99 1.01
C ALA A 140 5.14 -18.26 0.63
N LYS A 141 5.39 -18.98 -0.46
CA LYS A 141 6.74 -19.25 -0.98
C LYS A 141 7.32 -18.09 -1.81
N ARG A 142 6.50 -17.11 -2.18
CA ARG A 142 6.92 -15.93 -2.93
C ARG A 142 7.20 -14.76 -1.96
N GLN A 143 8.05 -13.85 -2.34
CA GLN A 143 8.29 -12.61 -1.59
C GLN A 143 7.27 -11.55 -2.06
N LEU A 144 5.99 -11.80 -1.82
CA LEU A 144 4.91 -10.92 -2.22
C LEU A 144 4.50 -10.02 -1.04
N SER A 145 4.65 -8.72 -1.21
CA SER A 145 4.10 -7.71 -0.33
C SER A 145 2.71 -7.28 -0.79
N VAL A 146 1.88 -6.84 0.13
CA VAL A 146 0.53 -6.35 -0.13
C VAL A 146 0.38 -4.94 0.43
N MET A 147 -0.05 -4.00 -0.40
CA MET A 147 -0.40 -2.65 0.02
C MET A 147 -1.88 -2.40 -0.31
N MET A 148 -2.64 -2.05 0.70
CA MET A 148 -4.06 -1.77 0.60
C MET A 148 -4.30 -0.28 0.68
N VAL A 149 -5.21 0.24 -0.12
CA VAL A 149 -5.70 1.62 -0.04
C VAL A 149 -7.15 1.59 0.38
N ASP A 150 -7.51 2.40 1.37
CA ASP A 150 -8.87 2.47 1.87
C ASP A 150 -9.31 3.91 2.17
N PHE A 151 -10.62 4.10 2.24
CA PHE A 151 -11.17 5.36 2.71
C PHE A 151 -11.04 5.47 4.23
N GLY A 152 -10.81 6.67 4.72
CA GLY A 152 -10.91 6.99 6.14
C GLY A 152 -12.27 7.59 6.45
N SER A 153 -12.82 7.24 7.61
CA SER A 153 -13.91 8.01 8.20
C SER A 153 -13.39 9.31 8.81
N SER A 154 -14.27 10.28 9.01
CA SER A 154 -13.96 11.53 9.74
C SER A 154 -13.40 11.30 11.14
N LYS A 155 -13.62 10.11 11.72
CA LYS A 155 -13.09 9.68 13.02
C LYS A 155 -11.70 9.00 12.92
N GLY A 156 -11.05 9.02 11.75
CA GLY A 156 -9.71 8.43 11.56
C GLY A 156 -9.67 6.90 11.54
N SER A 157 -10.80 6.24 11.25
CA SER A 157 -10.86 4.78 11.07
C SER A 157 -11.04 4.44 9.59
N PRO A 158 -10.53 3.32 9.08
CA PRO A 158 -10.78 2.90 7.71
C PRO A 158 -12.22 2.47 7.50
N ALA A 159 -12.72 2.65 6.28
CA ALA A 159 -14.09 2.33 5.92
C ALA A 159 -14.37 0.81 5.86
N SER A 160 -13.37 0.01 5.54
CA SER A 160 -13.46 -1.46 5.43
C SER A 160 -13.32 -2.20 6.77
N GLY A 161 -13.27 -1.47 7.89
CA GLY A 161 -13.23 -2.06 9.23
C GLY A 161 -11.83 -2.24 9.80
N LYS A 162 -11.78 -2.79 11.04
CA LYS A 162 -10.53 -2.85 11.82
C LYS A 162 -9.64 -4.06 11.50
N ASP A 163 -10.18 -5.11 10.91
CA ASP A 163 -9.46 -6.39 10.75
C ASP A 163 -8.26 -6.26 9.80
N LEU A 164 -8.41 -5.55 8.70
CA LEU A 164 -7.31 -5.30 7.76
C LEU A 164 -6.23 -4.40 8.36
N ILE A 165 -6.60 -3.43 9.21
CA ILE A 165 -5.63 -2.65 9.99
C ILE A 165 -4.84 -3.55 10.94
N HIS A 166 -5.53 -4.40 11.70
CA HIS A 166 -4.86 -5.29 12.67
C HIS A 166 -3.92 -6.26 11.97
N ALA A 167 -4.27 -6.73 10.77
CA ALA A 167 -3.43 -7.61 9.96
C ALA A 167 -2.24 -6.90 9.31
N SER A 168 -2.22 -5.57 9.27
CA SER A 168 -1.17 -4.79 8.61
C SER A 168 0.04 -4.56 9.52
N ASP A 169 1.23 -4.69 8.94
CA ASP A 169 2.51 -4.40 9.59
C ASP A 169 2.79 -2.89 9.61
N VAL A 170 2.39 -2.19 8.54
CA VAL A 170 2.54 -0.74 8.37
C VAL A 170 1.15 -0.12 8.14
N LYS A 171 0.80 0.86 8.96
CA LYS A 171 -0.48 1.56 8.95
C LYS A 171 -0.21 3.03 8.71
N MET A 172 -0.68 3.56 7.59
CA MET A 172 -0.47 4.95 7.20
C MET A 172 -1.81 5.67 7.12
N TYR A 173 -2.02 6.64 7.99
CA TYR A 173 -3.20 7.51 8.02
C TYR A 173 -2.87 8.84 7.35
N PHE A 174 -3.63 9.17 6.31
CA PHE A 174 -3.45 10.38 5.51
C PHE A 174 -4.53 11.40 5.86
N LYS A 175 -4.09 12.57 6.28
CA LYS A 175 -4.96 13.69 6.60
C LYS A 175 -4.26 15.02 6.34
N ASP A 176 -4.95 16.00 5.77
CA ASP A 176 -4.48 17.36 5.57
C ASP A 176 -3.06 17.47 4.96
N GLY A 177 -2.78 16.64 3.96
CA GLY A 177 -1.47 16.58 3.30
C GLY A 177 -0.35 15.99 4.14
N ARG A 178 -0.67 15.35 5.26
CA ARG A 178 0.27 14.64 6.15
C ARG A 178 -0.01 13.15 6.15
N VAL A 179 1.03 12.38 6.44
CA VAL A 179 0.91 10.95 6.72
C VAL A 179 1.41 10.66 8.12
N HIS A 180 0.53 10.03 8.91
CA HIS A 180 0.86 9.50 10.24
C HIS A 180 1.04 7.99 10.12
N THR A 181 2.18 7.48 10.54
CA THR A 181 2.51 6.06 10.39
C THR A 181 2.73 5.38 11.72
N ILE A 182 2.13 4.18 11.85
CA ILE A 182 2.48 3.19 12.86
C ILE A 182 3.01 1.96 12.12
N SER A 183 4.27 1.63 12.34
CA SER A 183 4.94 0.50 11.71
C SER A 183 5.54 -0.44 12.75
N ARG A 184 5.42 -1.77 12.52
CA ARG A 184 6.11 -2.78 13.34
C ARG A 184 7.63 -2.76 13.17
N TYR A 185 8.12 -2.01 12.20
CA TYR A 185 9.55 -1.89 11.86
C TYR A 185 10.15 -0.56 12.32
N LEU A 186 9.40 0.23 13.10
CA LEU A 186 9.84 1.48 13.73
C LEU A 186 9.59 1.43 15.23
N ASP A 187 10.48 2.02 16.01
CA ASP A 187 10.38 2.04 17.47
C ASP A 187 9.22 2.94 17.97
N LYS A 188 8.84 3.93 17.17
CA LYS A 188 7.79 4.89 17.50
C LYS A 188 6.99 5.32 16.27
N PRO A 189 5.74 5.77 16.45
CA PRO A 189 4.96 6.39 15.38
C PRO A 189 5.70 7.58 14.77
N THR A 190 5.53 7.79 13.48
CA THR A 190 6.14 8.90 12.73
C THR A 190 5.09 9.70 11.98
N GLU A 191 5.43 10.95 11.68
CA GLU A 191 4.62 11.84 10.87
C GLU A 191 5.48 12.52 9.80
N ARG A 192 4.91 12.74 8.62
CA ARG A 192 5.57 13.46 7.54
C ARG A 192 4.60 14.32 6.75
N GLN A 193 5.01 15.54 6.43
CA GLN A 193 4.34 16.41 5.47
C GLN A 193 4.58 15.89 4.05
N LEU A 194 3.52 15.64 3.29
CA LEU A 194 3.58 15.22 1.89
C LEU A 194 3.40 16.41 0.94
N PHE A 195 2.46 17.29 1.25
CA PHE A 195 2.20 18.56 0.56
C PHE A 195 1.46 19.51 1.50
N VAL A 196 1.53 20.77 1.20
CA VAL A 196 0.71 21.77 1.88
C VAL A 196 -0.64 21.82 1.16
N PRO A 197 -1.78 21.51 1.81
CA PRO A 197 -3.08 21.66 1.18
C PRO A 197 -3.25 23.10 0.72
N GLN A 198 -3.60 23.30 -0.53
CA GLN A 198 -4.08 24.61 -0.93
C GLN A 198 -5.37 24.83 -0.16
N THR A 199 -5.37 25.74 0.80
CA THR A 199 -6.60 26.24 1.41
C THR A 199 -7.44 26.74 0.24
N ALA A 200 -8.58 26.11 0.00
CA ALA A 200 -9.51 26.58 -1.00
C ALA A 200 -9.78 28.05 -0.70
N ASN A 201 -9.36 28.95 -1.60
CA ASN A 201 -9.64 30.36 -1.47
C ASN A 201 -11.16 30.49 -1.34
N LYS A 202 -11.66 31.06 -0.26
CA LYS A 202 -13.10 31.27 -0.01
C LYS A 202 -13.79 31.94 -1.21
N GLN A 203 -13.07 32.67 -2.04
CA GLN A 203 -13.56 33.28 -3.26
C GLN A 203 -13.94 32.31 -4.40
N GLN A 204 -13.39 31.08 -4.43
CA GLN A 204 -13.79 30.09 -5.44
C GLN A 204 -15.08 29.35 -5.06
N LEU A 205 -15.44 29.31 -3.79
CA LEU A 205 -16.69 28.67 -3.33
C LEU A 205 -17.93 29.54 -3.56
N GLU A 206 -17.77 30.85 -3.75
CA GLU A 206 -18.88 31.77 -4.06
C GLU A 206 -19.33 31.75 -5.54
N LEU A 207 -18.52 31.17 -6.43
CA LEU A 207 -18.87 31.05 -7.87
C LEU A 207 -19.78 29.84 -8.18
N PHE A 208 -20.07 29.00 -7.21
CA PHE A 208 -20.92 27.80 -7.35
C PHE A 208 -22.18 27.82 -6.47
N ARG A 209 -22.59 29.01 -5.99
CA ARG A 209 -23.88 29.23 -5.31
C ARG A 209 -24.91 29.83 -6.23
#